data_7827bd300aa242681cc55e09b52f3ae7
#
_entry.id   7827bd300aa242681cc55e09b52f3ae7
#
_cell.length_a   1.000
_cell.length_b   1.000
_cell.length_c   1.000
_cell.angle_alpha   90.00
_cell.angle_beta   90.00
_cell.angle_gamma   90.00
#
_symmetry.space_group_name_H-M   'P 1'
#
loop_
_entity.id
_entity.type
_entity.pdbx_description
1 polymer ?
#
loop_
_entity_poly.entity_id
_entity_poly.type
_entity_poly.pdbx_seq_one_letter_code
_entity_poly.pdbx_strand_id
1 'polypeptide(L)' 'MFCAYVIKSLAHDFFYKGHCENLEERIKQHNSGMTESIRPYIPFSLCYFEEFTTREEAIKREKYFKTAAGRRFLKKMVP' A
#
# COMPACT_ATOMS: atom_id res chain seq x y z
N MET A 1 -14.86 1.45 -5.93
CA MET A 1 -13.56 1.70 -6.61
C MET A 1 -12.51 0.79 -6.02
N PHE A 2 -11.54 0.42 -6.83
CA PHE A 2 -10.40 -0.39 -6.38
C PHE A 2 -9.18 0.51 -6.24
N CYS A 3 -8.31 0.22 -5.28
CA CYS A 3 -7.13 1.05 -5.01
C CYS A 3 -5.84 0.26 -5.09
N ALA A 4 -4.80 0.91 -5.60
CA ALA A 4 -3.43 0.49 -5.34
C ALA A 4 -2.87 1.48 -4.31
N TYR A 5 -2.27 0.98 -3.24
CA TYR A 5 -1.89 1.82 -2.11
C TYR A 5 -0.50 1.52 -1.59
N VAL A 6 0.06 2.50 -0.90
CA VAL A 6 1.34 2.36 -0.19
C VAL A 6 1.13 2.83 1.23
N ILE A 7 1.48 1.99 2.18
CA ILE A 7 1.46 2.32 3.60
C ILE A 7 2.88 2.25 4.15
N LYS A 8 3.16 3.07 5.16
CA LYS A 8 4.47 3.12 5.80
C LYS A 8 4.35 2.76 7.27
N SER A 9 5.28 1.94 7.76
CA SER A 9 5.41 1.67 9.18
C SER A 9 5.79 2.94 9.93
N LEU A 10 5.17 3.18 11.07
CA LEU A 10 5.55 4.28 11.96
C LEU A 10 6.68 3.88 12.90
N ALA A 11 6.98 2.58 12.98
CA ALA A 11 8.00 2.05 13.88
C ALA A 11 9.32 1.72 13.17
N HIS A 12 9.29 1.49 11.86
CA HIS A 12 10.45 1.05 11.08
C HIS A 12 10.48 1.74 9.71
N ASP A 13 11.64 1.75 9.08
CA ASP A 13 11.78 2.21 7.69
C ASP A 13 11.32 1.10 6.75
N PHE A 14 10.00 0.93 6.65
CA PHE A 14 9.39 -0.15 5.89
C PHE A 14 8.10 0.34 5.22
N PHE A 15 7.97 0.04 3.93
CA PHE A 15 6.79 0.36 3.13
C PHE A 15 6.14 -0.93 2.65
N TYR A 16 4.81 -0.95 2.62
CA TYR A 16 4.05 -2.05 2.07
C TYR A 16 3.15 -1.54 0.94
N LYS A 17 3.15 -2.25 -0.19
CA LYS A 17 2.34 -1.91 -1.35
C LYS A 17 1.31 -3.00 -1.56
N GLY A 18 0.07 -2.61 -1.79
CA GLY A 18 -1.02 -3.55 -1.96
C GLY A 18 -2.13 -3.01 -2.83
N HIS A 19 -3.19 -3.80 -2.96
CA HIS A 19 -4.41 -3.37 -3.62
C HIS A 19 -5.60 -3.80 -2.77
N CYS A 20 -6.72 -3.09 -2.92
CA CYS A 20 -7.93 -3.39 -2.16
C CYS A 20 -9.14 -2.73 -2.80
N GLU A 21 -10.32 -3.10 -2.32
CA GLU A 21 -11.57 -2.46 -2.69
C GLU A 21 -11.93 -1.34 -1.72
N ASN A 22 -11.78 -1.58 -0.42
CA ASN A 22 -12.06 -0.60 0.62
C ASN A 22 -10.77 -0.28 1.38
N LEU A 23 -10.19 0.88 1.07
CA LEU A 23 -8.88 1.26 1.61
C LEU A 23 -8.90 1.46 3.12
N GLU A 24 -9.92 2.15 3.65
CA GLU A 24 -10.02 2.41 5.07
C GLU A 24 -10.09 1.11 5.86
N GLU A 25 -10.94 0.19 5.43
CA GLU A 25 -11.08 -1.12 6.05
C GLU A 25 -9.78 -1.92 5.97
N ARG A 26 -9.10 -1.87 4.83
CA ARG A 26 -7.86 -2.61 4.62
C ARG A 26 -6.75 -2.12 5.54
N ILE A 27 -6.64 -0.81 5.74
CA ILE A 27 -5.65 -0.24 6.65
C ILE A 27 -5.94 -0.68 8.10
N LYS A 28 -7.21 -0.71 8.49
CA LYS A 28 -7.60 -1.21 9.81
C LYS A 28 -7.19 -2.67 9.99
N GLN A 29 -7.38 -3.50 8.96
CA GLN A 29 -6.98 -4.90 8.98
C GLN A 29 -5.47 -5.05 9.17
N HIS A 30 -4.68 -4.28 8.42
CA HIS A 30 -3.23 -4.30 8.57
C HIS A 30 -2.81 -3.92 9.99
N ASN A 31 -3.40 -2.86 10.52
CA ASN A 31 -3.05 -2.36 11.86
C ASN A 31 -3.56 -3.26 12.99
N SER A 32 -4.52 -4.13 12.70
CA SER A 32 -5.00 -5.11 13.70
C SER A 32 -4.17 -6.40 13.70
N GLY A 33 -3.18 -6.51 12.80
CA GLY A 33 -2.30 -7.67 12.75
C GLY A 33 -2.82 -8.82 11.90
N MET A 34 -3.82 -8.59 11.05
CA MET A 34 -4.40 -9.64 10.21
C MET A 34 -3.47 -10.11 9.09
N THR A 35 -2.51 -9.28 8.68
CA THR A 35 -1.51 -9.66 7.68
C THR A 35 -0.25 -10.07 8.41
N GLU A 36 -0.06 -11.37 8.56
CA GLU A 36 1.00 -11.93 9.40
C GLU A 36 2.41 -11.45 9.01
N SER A 37 2.71 -11.41 7.72
CA SER A 37 4.04 -11.05 7.23
C SER A 37 4.48 -9.63 7.58
N ILE A 38 3.54 -8.72 7.80
CA ILE A 38 3.87 -7.32 8.11
C ILE A 38 3.49 -6.93 9.54
N ARG A 39 3.03 -7.90 10.33
CA ARG A 39 2.65 -7.66 11.72
C ARG A 39 3.76 -7.01 12.56
N PRO A 40 5.04 -7.37 12.41
CA PRO A 40 6.13 -6.73 13.19
C PRO A 40 6.31 -5.24 12.92
N TYR A 41 5.71 -4.73 11.85
CA TYR A 41 5.90 -3.33 11.42
C TYR A 41 4.73 -2.42 11.78
N ILE A 42 3.73 -2.92 12.48
CA ILE A 42 2.59 -2.14 12.97
C ILE A 42 3.09 -1.06 13.94
N PRO A 43 2.50 0.15 13.94
CA PRO A 43 1.36 0.58 13.13
C PRO A 43 1.78 1.21 11.81
N PHE A 44 0.83 1.23 10.86
CA PHE A 44 1.05 1.81 9.54
C PHE A 44 0.22 3.07 9.35
N SER A 45 0.73 3.99 8.53
CA SER A 45 -0.03 5.12 8.03
C SER A 45 -0.08 5.08 6.51
N LEU A 46 -1.15 5.64 5.94
CA LEU A 46 -1.30 5.73 4.49
C LEU A 46 -0.36 6.80 3.95
N CYS A 47 0.46 6.44 2.95
CA CYS A 47 1.37 7.37 2.28
C CYS A 47 0.84 7.83 0.94
N TYR A 48 0.26 6.91 0.16
CA TYR A 48 -0.13 7.20 -1.20
C TYR A 48 -1.13 6.17 -1.70
N PHE A 49 -2.08 6.59 -2.55
CA PHE A 49 -2.99 5.66 -3.20
C PHE A 49 -3.49 6.22 -4.53
N GLU A 50 -3.92 5.31 -5.39
CA GLU A 50 -4.58 5.64 -6.66
C GLU A 50 -5.83 4.78 -6.79
N GLU A 51 -6.88 5.33 -7.38
CA GLU A 51 -8.15 4.64 -7.54
C GLU A 51 -8.36 4.21 -8.98
N PHE A 52 -8.99 3.04 -9.16
CA PHE A 52 -9.26 2.44 -10.46
C PHE A 52 -10.67 1.87 -10.49
N THR A 53 -11.24 1.77 -11.69
CA THR A 53 -12.57 1.20 -11.86
C THR A 53 -12.57 -0.33 -11.80
N THR A 54 -11.44 -0.98 -12.09
CA THR A 54 -11.34 -2.43 -12.08
C THR A 54 -10.25 -2.91 -11.13
N ARG A 55 -10.43 -4.14 -10.62
CA ARG A 55 -9.44 -4.79 -9.77
C ARG A 55 -8.14 -5.05 -10.52
N GLU A 56 -8.25 -5.45 -11.80
CA GLU A 56 -7.09 -5.75 -12.64
C GLU A 56 -6.17 -4.55 -12.77
N GLU A 57 -6.73 -3.36 -12.92
CA GLU A 57 -5.94 -2.13 -12.98
C GLU A 57 -5.20 -1.87 -11.68
N ALA A 58 -5.87 -2.07 -10.55
CA ALA A 58 -5.25 -1.88 -9.24
C ALA A 58 -4.12 -2.89 -9.00
N ILE A 59 -4.33 -4.15 -9.39
CA ILE A 59 -3.30 -5.20 -9.27
C ILE A 59 -2.08 -4.85 -10.12
N LYS A 60 -2.31 -4.40 -11.36
CA LYS A 60 -1.23 -3.99 -12.25
C LYS A 60 -0.41 -2.85 -11.64
N ARG A 61 -1.09 -1.88 -11.04
CA ARG A 61 -0.41 -0.73 -10.45
C ARG A 61 0.38 -1.12 -9.21
N GLU A 62 -0.16 -2.02 -8.39
CA GLU A 62 0.58 -2.57 -7.25
C GLU A 62 1.88 -3.22 -7.71
N LYS A 63 1.82 -4.03 -8.77
CA LYS A 63 3.01 -4.69 -9.32
C LYS A 63 4.03 -3.66 -9.81
N TYR A 64 3.55 -2.61 -10.47
CA TYR A 64 4.41 -1.52 -10.93
C TYR A 64 5.14 -0.85 -9.76
N PHE A 65 4.44 -0.60 -8.66
CA PHE A 65 5.04 0.02 -7.47
C PHE A 65 6.21 -0.79 -6.91
N LYS A 66 6.24 -2.09 -7.18
CA LYS A 66 7.31 -2.98 -6.71
C LYS A 66 8.50 -3.04 -7.64
N THR A 67 8.39 -2.46 -8.84
CA THR A 67 9.49 -2.37 -9.79
C THR A 67 10.43 -1.22 -9.42
N ALA A 68 11.64 -1.22 -9.99
CA ALA A 68 12.59 -0.13 -9.79
C ALA A 68 12.01 1.21 -10.26
N ALA A 69 11.32 1.22 -11.42
CA ALA A 69 10.69 2.43 -11.95
C ALA A 69 9.57 2.91 -11.04
N GLY A 70 8.75 1.98 -10.52
CA GLY A 70 7.66 2.31 -9.61
C GLY A 70 8.17 2.87 -8.29
N ARG A 71 9.25 2.32 -7.77
CA ARG A 71 9.87 2.85 -6.54
C ARG A 71 10.41 4.26 -6.74
N ARG A 72 10.98 4.55 -7.91
CA ARG A 72 11.43 5.92 -8.25
C ARG A 72 10.24 6.88 -8.35
N PHE A 73 9.15 6.42 -8.96
CA PHE A 73 7.90 7.19 -9.05
C PHE A 73 7.38 7.54 -7.64
N LEU A 74 7.32 6.54 -6.76
CA LEU A 74 6.82 6.74 -5.40
C LEU A 74 7.68 7.71 -4.59
N LYS A 75 8.99 7.71 -4.79
CA LYS A 75 9.88 8.66 -4.13
C LYS A 75 9.54 10.11 -4.46
N LYS A 76 8.97 10.37 -5.64
CA LYS A 76 8.54 11.71 -6.04
C LYS A 76 7.18 12.07 -5.43
N MET A 77 6.32 11.08 -5.20
CA MET A 77 4.95 11.29 -4.75
C MET A 77 4.79 11.24 -3.24
N VAL A 78 5.65 10.52 -2.56
CA VAL A 78 5.61 10.35 -1.10
C VAL A 78 6.69 11.24 -0.48
N PRO A 79 6.31 12.15 0.44
CA PRO A 79 7.26 13.04 1.12
C PRO A 79 8.31 12.31 1.93
#